data_e219ba952b1b3b27962694436817242e
#
_entry.id   e219ba952b1b3b27962694436817242e
#
_cell.length_a   1.000
_cell.length_b   1.000
_cell.length_c   1.000
_cell.angle_alpha   90.00
_cell.angle_beta   90.00
_cell.angle_gamma   90.00
#
_symmetry.space_group_name_H-M   'P 1'
#
loop_
_entity.id
_entity.type
_entity.pdbx_description
1 polymer ?
#
loop_
_entity_poly.entity_id
_entity_poly.type
_entity_poly.pdbx_seq_one_letter_code
_entity_poly.pdbx_strand_id
1 'polypeptide(L)'
;TNLNEPCKIEDTSWIKPGKTTFTWWNGNVTPDTTFLGGNNFPTNKYYIDFAARNGLDFHSVYGYAEQPWYTDDGTWFGFPGENSDITKPVSSLNMQEICDYAKSQGVQIHLWTNWKPLYAKIDEAFALFEKWGVVGMMIDFMDRDDQEMIRIQEEFLAKAAKHHLFVQFHGSSKPYGLHRTYPNEFTREGTLNYENFK
;
A
#
# COMPACT_ATOMS: atom_id res chain seq x y z
N THR A 1 -14.35 -9.52 -23.85
CA THR A 1 -13.64 -10.23 -24.93
C THR A 1 -13.03 -11.52 -24.41
N ASN A 2 -12.99 -12.58 -25.23
CA ASN A 2 -12.49 -13.91 -24.88
C ASN A 2 -10.96 -13.99 -24.77
N LEU A 3 -10.27 -12.86 -24.62
CA LEU A 3 -8.80 -12.81 -24.53
C LEU A 3 -8.28 -12.78 -23.08
N ASN A 4 -9.17 -12.58 -22.11
CA ASN A 4 -8.77 -12.60 -20.70
C ASN A 4 -8.87 -14.02 -20.15
N GLU A 5 -7.88 -14.39 -19.35
CA GLU A 5 -7.93 -15.65 -18.62
C GLU A 5 -9.05 -15.63 -17.56
N PRO A 6 -9.56 -16.80 -17.19
CA PRO A 6 -10.50 -16.92 -16.07
C PRO A 6 -9.93 -16.38 -14.76
N CYS A 7 -10.81 -16.07 -13.81
CA CYS A 7 -10.38 -15.74 -12.45
C CYS A 7 -9.56 -16.87 -11.84
N LYS A 8 -8.41 -16.55 -11.28
CA LYS A 8 -7.49 -17.49 -10.62
C LYS A 8 -7.63 -17.49 -9.09
N ILE A 9 -8.56 -16.71 -8.54
CA ILE A 9 -8.86 -16.66 -7.10
C ILE A 9 -10.20 -17.38 -6.88
N GLU A 10 -10.17 -18.48 -6.13
CA GLU A 10 -11.36 -19.30 -5.86
C GLU A 10 -12.35 -18.59 -4.92
N ASP A 11 -11.85 -18.04 -3.81
CA ASP A 11 -12.65 -17.25 -2.87
C ASP A 11 -12.29 -15.77 -2.98
N THR A 12 -13.22 -14.97 -3.45
CA THR A 12 -13.11 -13.52 -3.57
C THR A 12 -13.85 -12.75 -2.47
N SER A 13 -14.44 -13.44 -1.50
CA SER A 13 -15.30 -12.83 -0.45
C SER A 13 -14.57 -11.86 0.47
N TRP A 14 -13.24 -12.01 0.59
CA TRP A 14 -12.37 -11.13 1.36
C TRP A 14 -12.03 -9.82 0.63
N ILE A 15 -12.23 -9.75 -0.69
CA ILE A 15 -11.91 -8.59 -1.51
C ILE A 15 -13.02 -7.55 -1.32
N LYS A 16 -12.74 -6.49 -0.55
CA LYS A 16 -13.70 -5.43 -0.26
C LYS A 16 -13.11 -4.08 -0.61
N PRO A 17 -13.62 -3.41 -1.65
CA PRO A 17 -13.23 -2.05 -1.98
C PRO A 17 -13.72 -1.08 -0.90
N GLY A 18 -13.03 0.05 -0.77
CA GLY A 18 -13.38 1.05 0.23
C GLY A 18 -12.62 2.36 0.00
N LYS A 19 -12.74 3.26 0.96
CA LYS A 19 -12.10 4.58 0.96
C LYS A 19 -10.97 4.60 1.97
N THR A 20 -9.86 5.26 1.64
CA THR A 20 -8.69 5.38 2.51
C THR A 20 -8.34 6.83 2.80
N THR A 21 -7.72 7.07 3.96
CA THR A 21 -6.89 8.26 4.16
C THR A 21 -5.52 8.02 3.55
N PHE A 22 -4.92 9.05 3.00
CA PHE A 22 -3.57 9.01 2.47
C PHE A 22 -2.86 10.34 2.72
N THR A 23 -1.93 10.35 3.66
CA THR A 23 -1.33 11.58 4.20
C THR A 23 -0.48 12.36 3.19
N TRP A 24 0.01 11.73 2.15
CA TRP A 24 0.71 12.37 1.03
C TRP A 24 -0.09 13.51 0.39
N TRP A 25 -1.40 13.32 0.22
CA TRP A 25 -2.28 14.26 -0.46
C TRP A 25 -2.38 15.63 0.24
N ASN A 26 -2.25 15.69 1.54
CA ASN A 26 -2.33 16.92 2.31
C ASN A 26 -0.96 17.43 2.80
N GLY A 27 0.14 16.91 2.24
CA GLY A 27 1.49 17.28 2.65
C GLY A 27 1.87 16.78 4.04
N ASN A 28 1.27 15.69 4.51
CA ASN A 28 1.49 15.09 5.82
C ASN A 28 1.09 16.02 7.00
N VAL A 29 0.15 16.95 6.77
CA VAL A 29 -0.27 17.87 7.81
C VAL A 29 -1.15 17.18 8.85
N THR A 30 -0.81 17.32 10.10
CA THR A 30 -1.68 17.01 11.24
C THR A 30 -2.10 18.32 11.93
N PRO A 31 -3.39 18.69 11.94
CA PRO A 31 -3.86 19.91 12.61
C PRO A 31 -3.70 19.88 14.12
N ASP A 32 -3.54 18.70 14.71
CA ASP A 32 -3.32 18.53 16.13
C ASP A 32 -1.87 18.93 16.47
N THR A 33 -1.73 19.97 17.30
CA THR A 33 -0.44 20.52 17.72
C THR A 33 0.08 19.90 19.03
N THR A 34 -0.62 18.93 19.59
CA THR A 34 -0.23 18.27 20.85
C THR A 34 0.89 17.26 20.67
N PHE A 35 1.20 16.90 19.41
CA PHE A 35 2.33 16.03 19.06
C PHE A 35 3.03 16.51 17.79
N LEU A 36 4.27 16.07 17.61
CA LEU A 36 5.01 16.33 16.38
C LEU A 36 4.66 15.26 15.33
N GLY A 37 4.22 15.71 14.14
CA GLY A 37 3.99 14.84 13.00
C GLY A 37 5.27 14.08 12.60
N GLY A 38 5.12 12.84 12.16
CA GLY A 38 6.27 11.99 11.78
C GLY A 38 5.87 10.55 11.47
N ASN A 39 6.88 9.74 11.16
CA ASN A 39 6.76 8.28 11.10
C ASN A 39 6.61 7.73 12.53
N ASN A 40 5.47 7.96 13.17
CA ASN A 40 5.21 7.61 14.55
C ASN A 40 3.74 7.22 14.80
N PHE A 41 3.48 6.60 15.93
CA PHE A 41 2.14 6.16 16.31
C PHE A 41 1.15 7.35 16.43
N PRO A 42 1.45 8.50 17.07
CA PRO A 42 0.50 9.61 17.17
C PRO A 42 -0.02 10.12 15.83
N THR A 43 0.85 10.22 14.81
CA THR A 43 0.45 10.63 13.46
C THR A 43 -0.52 9.62 12.84
N ASN A 44 -0.17 8.33 12.85
CA ASN A 44 -1.04 7.29 12.31
C ASN A 44 -2.36 7.20 13.08
N LYS A 45 -2.31 7.29 14.41
CA LYS A 45 -3.50 7.34 15.27
C LYS A 45 -4.46 8.46 14.86
N TYR A 46 -3.94 9.67 14.64
CA TYR A 46 -4.76 10.81 14.21
C TYR A 46 -5.56 10.49 12.93
N TYR A 47 -4.91 9.90 11.92
CA TYR A 47 -5.56 9.58 10.65
C TYR A 47 -6.47 8.34 10.74
N ILE A 48 -6.15 7.39 11.59
CA ILE A 48 -7.05 6.26 11.89
C ILE A 48 -8.33 6.77 12.56
N ASP A 49 -8.20 7.64 13.55
CA ASP A 49 -9.35 8.28 14.21
C ASP A 49 -10.19 9.13 13.25
N PHE A 50 -9.52 9.83 12.33
CA PHE A 50 -10.19 10.56 11.26
C PHE A 50 -10.97 9.62 10.34
N ALA A 51 -10.36 8.52 9.90
CA ALA A 51 -11.00 7.51 9.07
C ALA A 51 -12.25 6.95 9.77
N ALA A 52 -12.12 6.52 11.02
CA ALA A 52 -13.21 5.97 11.82
C ALA A 52 -14.39 6.95 11.94
N ARG A 53 -14.11 8.21 12.30
CA ARG A 53 -15.16 9.23 12.46
C ARG A 53 -15.87 9.60 11.17
N ASN A 54 -15.21 9.43 10.01
CA ASN A 54 -15.75 9.83 8.71
C ASN A 54 -16.23 8.63 7.87
N GLY A 55 -16.30 7.44 8.44
CA GLY A 55 -16.77 6.24 7.72
C GLY A 55 -15.88 5.85 6.55
N LEU A 56 -14.56 6.03 6.70
CA LEU A 56 -13.57 5.51 5.77
C LEU A 56 -13.13 4.11 6.22
N ASP A 57 -12.88 3.24 5.26
CA ASP A 57 -12.62 1.83 5.51
C ASP A 57 -11.16 1.58 5.90
N PHE A 58 -10.25 2.41 5.34
CA PHE A 58 -8.82 2.20 5.46
C PHE A 58 -8.05 3.44 5.91
N HIS A 59 -6.89 3.20 6.49
CA HIS A 59 -5.80 4.17 6.61
C HIS A 59 -4.57 3.64 5.87
N SER A 60 -4.02 4.46 4.97
CA SER A 60 -2.83 4.12 4.20
C SER A 60 -1.58 4.62 4.91
N VAL A 61 -0.77 3.71 5.43
CA VAL A 61 0.54 4.02 5.99
C VAL A 61 1.55 4.11 4.85
N TYR A 62 1.97 5.32 4.56
CA TYR A 62 2.93 5.60 3.49
C TYR A 62 4.32 5.91 4.05
N GLY A 63 4.37 6.73 5.07
CA GLY A 63 5.57 7.30 5.65
C GLY A 63 5.33 8.73 6.08
N TYR A 64 6.39 9.55 6.10
CA TYR A 64 6.31 10.97 6.46
C TYR A 64 7.45 11.75 5.82
N ALA A 65 7.14 12.93 5.27
CA ALA A 65 8.14 13.86 4.70
C ALA A 65 9.12 13.15 3.75
N GLU A 66 8.58 12.43 2.77
CA GLU A 66 9.33 11.71 1.71
C GLU A 66 10.17 10.53 2.21
N GLN A 67 10.03 10.14 3.47
CA GLN A 67 10.65 8.94 4.01
C GLN A 67 9.59 7.83 4.16
N PRO A 68 9.82 6.63 3.61
CA PRO A 68 8.88 5.54 3.74
C PRO A 68 8.76 5.07 5.19
N TRP A 69 7.73 4.29 5.49
CA TRP A 69 7.52 3.69 6.81
C TRP A 69 8.52 2.58 7.15
N TYR A 70 9.23 2.06 6.17
CA TYR A 70 10.24 1.00 6.31
C TYR A 70 11.66 1.56 6.20
N THR A 71 12.65 0.77 6.59
CA THR A 71 14.06 1.12 6.50
C THR A 71 14.45 1.32 5.04
N ASP A 72 14.94 2.52 4.73
CA ASP A 72 15.41 2.91 3.41
C ASP A 72 16.64 3.82 3.54
N ASP A 73 17.69 3.51 2.80
CA ASP A 73 18.90 4.32 2.68
C ASP A 73 19.01 5.06 1.35
N GLY A 74 17.90 5.11 0.60
CA GLY A 74 17.78 5.86 -0.64
C GLY A 74 17.73 7.37 -0.43
N THR A 75 17.80 8.09 -1.52
CA THR A 75 17.76 9.56 -1.49
C THR A 75 16.34 10.10 -1.43
N TRP A 76 15.36 9.28 -1.82
CA TRP A 76 13.95 9.63 -1.89
C TRP A 76 13.14 8.33 -2.08
N PHE A 77 11.91 8.28 -1.63
CA PHE A 77 11.11 7.05 -1.67
C PHE A 77 10.88 6.46 -3.08
N GLY A 78 11.04 7.26 -4.15
CA GLY A 78 11.04 6.79 -5.54
C GLY A 78 12.35 6.13 -5.98
N PHE A 79 13.44 6.39 -5.26
CA PHE A 79 14.78 5.85 -5.52
C PHE A 79 15.32 5.14 -4.27
N PRO A 80 14.79 3.95 -3.97
CA PRO A 80 15.22 3.18 -2.80
C PRO A 80 16.70 2.82 -2.89
N GLY A 81 17.37 2.82 -1.76
CA GLY A 81 18.77 2.45 -1.64
C GLY A 81 18.99 0.93 -1.67
N GLU A 82 20.25 0.52 -1.72
CA GLU A 82 20.62 -0.92 -1.79
C GLU A 82 20.26 -1.70 -0.52
N ASN A 83 20.21 -1.00 0.64
CA ASN A 83 19.87 -1.61 1.93
C ASN A 83 18.40 -1.41 2.33
N SER A 84 17.55 -0.97 1.40
CA SER A 84 16.14 -0.81 1.66
C SER A 84 15.50 -2.13 2.03
N ASP A 85 14.76 -2.17 3.14
CA ASP A 85 14.20 -3.40 3.70
C ASP A 85 12.73 -3.21 4.08
N ILE A 86 11.84 -3.68 3.22
CA ILE A 86 10.39 -3.59 3.39
C ILE A 86 9.87 -4.39 4.60
N THR A 87 10.66 -5.30 5.14
CA THR A 87 10.28 -6.11 6.29
C THR A 87 10.67 -5.46 7.63
N LYS A 88 11.37 -4.32 7.57
CA LYS A 88 11.84 -3.59 8.75
C LYS A 88 11.23 -2.19 8.81
N PRO A 89 10.20 -1.97 9.61
CA PRO A 89 9.71 -0.62 9.89
C PRO A 89 10.84 0.27 10.44
N VAL A 90 10.75 1.58 10.21
CA VAL A 90 11.63 2.54 10.87
C VAL A 90 11.47 2.42 12.39
N SER A 91 12.52 2.71 13.15
CA SER A 91 12.57 2.47 14.61
C SER A 91 11.50 3.20 15.41
N SER A 92 10.91 4.26 14.85
CA SER A 92 9.82 5.04 15.45
C SER A 92 8.43 4.45 15.21
N LEU A 93 8.30 3.38 14.40
CA LEU A 93 7.03 2.73 14.06
C LEU A 93 6.99 1.29 14.58
N ASN A 94 5.88 0.97 15.25
CA ASN A 94 5.49 -0.40 15.55
C ASN A 94 4.25 -0.73 14.70
N MET A 95 4.43 -1.47 13.61
CA MET A 95 3.34 -1.77 12.68
C MET A 95 2.25 -2.65 13.30
N GLN A 96 2.61 -3.57 14.20
CA GLN A 96 1.62 -4.37 14.92
C GLN A 96 0.71 -3.48 15.78
N GLU A 97 1.29 -2.53 16.52
CA GLU A 97 0.54 -1.58 17.35
C GLU A 97 -0.42 -0.73 16.51
N ILE A 98 0.04 -0.25 15.34
CA ILE A 98 -0.80 0.53 14.41
C ILE A 98 -1.97 -0.32 13.90
N CYS A 99 -1.71 -1.55 13.47
CA CYS A 99 -2.74 -2.46 12.96
C CYS A 99 -3.76 -2.83 14.04
N ASP A 100 -3.30 -3.14 15.25
CA ASP A 100 -4.16 -3.46 16.39
C ASP A 100 -5.04 -2.27 16.77
N TYR A 101 -4.47 -1.07 16.80
CA TYR A 101 -5.23 0.14 17.06
C TYR A 101 -6.28 0.39 15.97
N ALA A 102 -5.91 0.34 14.71
CA ALA A 102 -6.83 0.53 13.58
C ALA A 102 -8.00 -0.44 13.65
N LYS A 103 -7.72 -1.73 13.89
CA LYS A 103 -8.73 -2.77 14.06
C LYS A 103 -9.67 -2.44 15.22
N SER A 104 -9.18 -1.91 16.34
CA SER A 104 -10.01 -1.49 17.49
C SER A 104 -10.97 -0.34 17.15
N GLN A 105 -10.62 0.46 16.13
CA GLN A 105 -11.44 1.58 15.64
C GLN A 105 -12.33 1.19 14.44
N GLY A 106 -12.32 -0.07 14.01
CA GLY A 106 -13.04 -0.53 12.82
C GLY A 106 -12.43 -0.08 11.50
N VAL A 107 -11.16 0.33 11.50
CA VAL A 107 -10.39 0.74 10.32
C VAL A 107 -9.36 -0.33 10.00
N GLN A 108 -9.12 -0.58 8.71
CA GLN A 108 -8.11 -1.53 8.24
C GLN A 108 -6.87 -0.79 7.74
N ILE A 109 -5.72 -1.45 7.78
CA ILE A 109 -4.46 -0.86 7.33
C ILE A 109 -4.14 -1.28 5.90
N HIS A 110 -3.86 -0.27 5.09
CA HIS A 110 -3.30 -0.33 3.75
C HIS A 110 -1.88 0.26 3.80
N LEU A 111 -0.94 -0.28 3.02
CA LEU A 111 0.44 0.20 2.97
C LEU A 111 0.74 0.86 1.64
N TRP A 112 1.66 1.82 1.63
CA TRP A 112 2.38 2.22 0.43
C TRP A 112 3.74 1.53 0.38
N THR A 113 4.18 1.07 -0.80
CA THR A 113 5.47 0.40 -0.97
C THR A 113 6.09 0.77 -2.33
N ASN A 114 7.43 0.93 -2.35
CA ASN A 114 8.13 0.90 -3.63
C ASN A 114 8.26 -0.56 -4.10
N TRP A 115 8.08 -0.79 -5.39
CA TRP A 115 8.07 -2.15 -5.94
C TRP A 115 9.40 -2.90 -5.79
N LYS A 116 10.56 -2.20 -5.85
CA LYS A 116 11.88 -2.83 -5.84
C LYS A 116 12.19 -3.52 -4.51
N PRO A 117 12.20 -2.82 -3.35
CA PRO A 117 12.41 -3.48 -2.06
C PRO A 117 11.32 -4.51 -1.74
N LEU A 118 10.07 -4.29 -2.21
CA LEU A 118 9.02 -5.27 -2.03
C LEU A 118 9.28 -6.54 -2.84
N TYR A 119 9.65 -6.41 -4.12
CA TYR A 119 9.91 -7.56 -4.98
C TYR A 119 11.11 -8.39 -4.50
N ALA A 120 12.13 -7.73 -3.99
CA ALA A 120 13.31 -8.39 -3.44
C ALA A 120 13.00 -9.34 -2.27
N LYS A 121 11.90 -9.10 -1.53
CA LYS A 121 11.49 -9.88 -0.35
C LYS A 121 10.00 -10.25 -0.36
N ILE A 122 9.43 -10.44 -1.53
CA ILE A 122 7.98 -10.54 -1.73
C ILE A 122 7.30 -11.58 -0.82
N ASP A 123 7.85 -12.77 -0.69
CA ASP A 123 7.24 -13.85 0.10
C ASP A 123 7.32 -13.56 1.61
N GLU A 124 8.47 -13.05 2.07
CA GLU A 124 8.67 -12.64 3.46
C GLU A 124 7.79 -11.46 3.84
N ALA A 125 7.72 -10.46 2.95
CA ALA A 125 6.92 -9.26 3.16
C ALA A 125 5.42 -9.56 3.26
N PHE A 126 4.88 -10.36 2.34
CA PHE A 126 3.46 -10.66 2.34
C PHE A 126 3.03 -11.50 3.54
N ALA A 127 3.85 -12.48 3.94
CA ALA A 127 3.61 -13.23 5.17
C ALA A 127 3.64 -12.32 6.42
N LEU A 128 4.54 -11.34 6.43
CA LEU A 128 4.62 -10.38 7.54
C LEU A 128 3.44 -9.40 7.55
N PHE A 129 3.00 -8.92 6.39
CA PHE A 129 1.84 -8.02 6.27
C PHE A 129 0.55 -8.70 6.72
N GLU A 130 0.33 -9.94 6.29
CA GLU A 130 -0.79 -10.76 6.78
C GLU A 130 -0.74 -10.94 8.30
N LYS A 131 0.44 -11.25 8.86
CA LYS A 131 0.64 -11.38 10.30
C LYS A 131 0.30 -10.11 11.07
N TRP A 132 0.61 -8.92 10.55
CA TRP A 132 0.23 -7.65 11.15
C TRP A 132 -1.26 -7.33 11.01
N GLY A 133 -1.96 -7.98 10.09
CA GLY A 133 -3.35 -7.67 9.77
C GLY A 133 -3.53 -6.56 8.75
N VAL A 134 -2.49 -6.29 7.94
CA VAL A 134 -2.60 -5.46 6.74
C VAL A 134 -3.50 -6.16 5.72
N VAL A 135 -4.34 -5.40 5.01
CA VAL A 135 -5.32 -5.95 4.06
C VAL A 135 -4.98 -5.64 2.59
N GLY A 136 -4.05 -4.77 2.34
CA GLY A 136 -3.64 -4.44 0.98
C GLY A 136 -2.56 -3.39 0.92
N MET A 137 -2.13 -3.06 -0.30
CA MET A 137 -1.08 -2.08 -0.52
C MET A 137 -1.16 -1.38 -1.87
N MET A 138 -0.59 -0.18 -1.92
CA MET A 138 -0.17 0.49 -3.13
C MET A 138 1.26 0.07 -3.45
N ILE A 139 1.50 -0.44 -4.66
CA ILE A 139 2.83 -0.76 -5.17
C ILE A 139 3.17 0.29 -6.23
N ASP A 140 4.21 1.06 -5.99
CA ASP A 140 4.51 2.29 -6.72
C ASP A 140 5.85 2.26 -7.46
N PHE A 141 6.02 3.22 -8.40
CA PHE A 141 7.20 3.41 -9.24
C PHE A 141 7.49 2.25 -10.21
N MET A 142 6.44 1.63 -10.73
CA MET A 142 6.52 0.57 -11.74
C MET A 142 6.55 1.16 -13.17
N ASP A 143 7.41 2.13 -13.42
CA ASP A 143 7.48 3.00 -14.62
C ASP A 143 7.92 2.26 -15.89
N ARG A 144 7.45 1.04 -16.08
CA ARG A 144 7.75 0.17 -17.22
C ARG A 144 6.48 -0.52 -17.70
N ASP A 145 6.37 -0.77 -19.00
CA ASP A 145 5.27 -1.49 -19.65
C ASP A 145 5.74 -2.68 -20.50
N ASP A 146 6.99 -3.11 -20.30
CA ASP A 146 7.56 -4.26 -20.98
C ASP A 146 7.06 -5.59 -20.39
N GLN A 147 7.32 -6.67 -21.12
CA GLN A 147 6.85 -8.01 -20.78
C GLN A 147 7.30 -8.50 -19.40
N GLU A 148 8.50 -8.11 -18.96
CA GLU A 148 9.02 -8.48 -17.66
C GLU A 148 8.22 -7.81 -16.55
N MET A 149 7.95 -6.50 -16.66
CA MET A 149 7.15 -5.78 -15.67
C MET A 149 5.72 -6.32 -15.59
N ILE A 150 5.13 -6.70 -16.72
CA ILE A 150 3.80 -7.33 -16.73
C ILE A 150 3.80 -8.66 -15.94
N ARG A 151 4.85 -9.48 -16.09
CA ARG A 151 5.01 -10.71 -15.29
C ARG A 151 5.19 -10.44 -13.80
N ILE A 152 5.95 -9.41 -13.45
CA ILE A 152 6.15 -8.99 -12.06
C ILE A 152 4.80 -8.54 -11.45
N GLN A 153 4.00 -7.77 -12.17
CA GLN A 153 2.68 -7.37 -11.72
C GLN A 153 1.75 -8.57 -11.50
N GLU A 154 1.76 -9.53 -12.41
CA GLU A 154 1.00 -10.78 -12.25
C GLU A 154 1.49 -11.58 -11.04
N GLU A 155 2.79 -11.68 -10.83
CA GLU A 155 3.36 -12.36 -9.66
C GLU A 155 2.97 -11.68 -8.35
N PHE A 156 3.00 -10.35 -8.27
CA PHE A 156 2.51 -9.61 -7.11
C PHE A 156 1.06 -9.97 -6.79
N LEU A 157 0.18 -9.93 -7.78
CA LEU A 157 -1.24 -10.24 -7.57
C LEU A 157 -1.48 -11.68 -7.13
N ALA A 158 -0.80 -12.63 -7.78
CA ALA A 158 -0.94 -14.05 -7.48
C ALA A 158 -0.45 -14.39 -6.05
N LYS A 159 0.68 -13.79 -5.63
CA LYS A 159 1.22 -13.98 -4.29
C LYS A 159 0.42 -13.22 -3.23
N ALA A 160 0.03 -11.98 -3.51
CA ALA A 160 -0.82 -11.19 -2.62
C ALA A 160 -2.15 -11.88 -2.32
N ALA A 161 -2.77 -12.52 -3.34
CA ALA A 161 -4.01 -13.25 -3.16
C ALA A 161 -3.90 -14.40 -2.14
N LYS A 162 -2.75 -15.08 -2.06
CA LYS A 162 -2.51 -16.16 -1.09
C LYS A 162 -2.52 -15.68 0.36
N HIS A 163 -2.25 -14.39 0.57
CA HIS A 163 -2.22 -13.72 1.87
C HIS A 163 -3.43 -12.79 2.08
N HIS A 164 -4.47 -12.92 1.23
CA HIS A 164 -5.67 -12.07 1.26
C HIS A 164 -5.34 -10.56 1.21
N LEU A 165 -4.35 -10.18 0.40
CA LEU A 165 -3.93 -8.81 0.19
C LEU A 165 -4.44 -8.29 -1.15
N PHE A 166 -5.11 -7.14 -1.15
CA PHE A 166 -5.40 -6.43 -2.39
C PHE A 166 -4.25 -5.50 -2.79
N VAL A 167 -4.19 -5.17 -4.07
CA VAL A 167 -3.11 -4.37 -4.65
C VAL A 167 -3.70 -3.21 -5.44
N GLN A 168 -3.11 -2.04 -5.26
CA GLN A 168 -3.25 -0.89 -6.13
C GLN A 168 -1.90 -0.62 -6.77
N PHE A 169 -1.83 -0.63 -8.10
CA PHE A 169 -0.61 -0.24 -8.80
C PHE A 169 -0.55 1.26 -9.03
N HIS A 170 0.63 1.84 -8.80
CA HIS A 170 0.92 3.25 -9.00
C HIS A 170 2.16 3.43 -9.86
N GLY A 171 2.32 4.56 -10.55
CA GLY A 171 3.42 4.73 -11.51
C GLY A 171 3.53 3.53 -12.44
N SER A 172 2.43 3.07 -13.02
CA SER A 172 2.39 1.83 -13.79
C SER A 172 1.67 2.00 -15.13
N SER A 173 1.80 1.00 -16.01
CA SER A 173 1.05 0.96 -17.27
C SER A 173 -0.46 1.00 -17.05
N LYS A 174 -1.20 1.48 -18.04
CA LYS A 174 -2.68 1.46 -18.01
C LYS A 174 -3.23 0.04 -17.86
N PRO A 175 -4.47 -0.13 -17.37
CA PRO A 175 -5.09 -1.43 -17.20
C PRO A 175 -5.21 -2.19 -18.54
N TYR A 176 -4.89 -3.49 -18.52
CA TYR A 176 -4.98 -4.39 -19.68
C TYR A 176 -5.84 -5.64 -19.42
N GLY A 177 -6.61 -5.64 -18.32
CA GLY A 177 -7.57 -6.70 -18.01
C GLY A 177 -7.14 -7.68 -16.93
N LEU A 178 -5.95 -7.51 -16.33
CA LEU A 178 -5.42 -8.42 -15.30
C LEU A 178 -6.33 -8.52 -14.07
N HIS A 179 -7.05 -7.45 -13.74
CA HIS A 179 -8.03 -7.41 -12.65
C HIS A 179 -9.22 -8.41 -12.82
N ARG A 180 -9.40 -8.99 -14.00
CA ARG A 180 -10.39 -10.06 -14.21
C ARG A 180 -9.85 -11.42 -13.80
N THR A 181 -8.57 -11.63 -14.04
CA THR A 181 -7.84 -12.84 -13.64
C THR A 181 -7.53 -12.81 -12.14
N TYR A 182 -7.18 -11.63 -11.64
CA TYR A 182 -6.84 -11.36 -10.26
C TYR A 182 -7.67 -10.17 -9.73
N PRO A 183 -8.91 -10.40 -9.28
CA PRO A 183 -9.78 -9.32 -8.79
C PRO A 183 -9.30 -8.64 -7.51
N ASN A 184 -8.21 -9.08 -6.90
CA ASN A 184 -7.49 -8.34 -5.86
C ASN A 184 -6.65 -7.17 -6.41
N GLU A 185 -6.57 -6.95 -7.71
CA GLU A 185 -6.15 -5.69 -8.29
C GLU A 185 -7.31 -4.69 -8.23
N PHE A 186 -7.21 -3.66 -7.39
CA PHE A 186 -8.30 -2.68 -7.22
C PHE A 186 -8.25 -1.61 -8.30
N THR A 187 -7.18 -0.82 -8.30
CA THR A 187 -7.05 0.33 -9.20
C THR A 187 -5.62 0.46 -9.68
N ARG A 188 -5.46 1.22 -10.76
CA ARG A 188 -4.16 1.70 -11.22
C ARG A 188 -4.20 3.21 -11.31
N GLU A 189 -3.10 3.86 -11.00
CA GLU A 189 -2.90 5.21 -11.46
C GLU A 189 -2.74 5.20 -12.99
N GLY A 190 -3.52 5.96 -13.65
CA GLY A 190 -3.51 6.07 -15.12
C GLY A 190 -4.28 7.30 -15.56
N THR A 191 -4.43 8.25 -14.65
CA THR A 191 -5.25 9.44 -14.82
C THR A 191 -4.51 10.68 -14.36
N LEU A 192 -4.90 11.83 -14.88
CA LEU A 192 -4.53 13.11 -14.30
C LEU A 192 -5.29 13.29 -12.99
N ASN A 193 -4.65 12.98 -11.87
CA ASN A 193 -5.22 13.03 -10.53
C ASN A 193 -4.86 14.33 -9.79
N TYR A 194 -5.30 14.49 -8.54
CA TYR A 194 -5.05 15.70 -7.75
C TYR A 194 -3.58 15.99 -7.48
N GLU A 195 -2.70 15.03 -7.57
CA GLU A 195 -1.25 15.22 -7.45
C GLU A 195 -0.71 16.23 -8.46
N ASN A 196 -1.34 16.32 -9.63
CA ASN A 196 -0.97 17.27 -10.68
C ASN A 196 -1.50 18.69 -10.46
N PHE A 197 -2.26 18.93 -9.40
CA PHE A 197 -2.88 20.22 -9.08
C PHE A 197 -2.40 20.82 -7.76
N LYS A 198 -1.26 20.34 -7.26
CA LYS A 198 -0.60 20.90 -6.05
C LYS A 198 0.18 22.17 -6.37
#